data_d6c86d302e52e661f1460dc32ae5e55c
#
_entry.id   d6c86d302e52e661f1460dc32ae5e55c
#
_cell.length_a   1.000
_cell.length_b   1.000
_cell.length_c   1.000
_cell.angle_alpha   90.00
_cell.angle_beta   90.00
_cell.angle_gamma   90.00
#
_symmetry.space_group_name_H-M   'P 1'
#
loop_
_entity.id
_entity.type
_entity.pdbx_description
1 polymer ?
#
loop_
_entity_poly.entity_id
_entity_poly.type
_entity_poly.pdbx_seq_one_letter_code
_entity_poly.pdbx_strand_id
1 'polypeptide(L)'
;TWMSYKSDIEIARSAEKKPIQEVGAHLGIPAEHLLPYGHDKAKVSQEFINGVQDKENGKLILVTAINPTPAGEGKTTTTVGLGDGLNKIGKNTLICLREPSLGPCFGMKGGAAGGGYSQVIPMEDINLHFTGDFHAISSAHNLLSALVDNHIHWDNTLGFDVRRVSWKRVVDMNDRALRKVVLSLGGINNGFPREGGFDITVASEIMAIFCLAEDINDLRRRIGNIVVGFTRKNDPITAKQINADGPVTTLLKDAFMPNLVQTLENNPALIHGGPFANIAHGCNSVVATKTALKLADYVVTEAGFGADLGAEKFFNIKCRKSGLRPDAVVLVATTRALKMHGGLSKDDLNTENLNALDKGLCNLERHIRNIKLFGVNVVVAINKFHSDTSNEFELIKNSCSKNNVNVFECNHWAEGGEGTVDLANHVVEVTSKNDSRFVTLYEDKMSLVDKVRKICSKIYSAEDIVFDLKVEK
;
A
#
# COMPACT_ATOMS: atom_id res chain seq x y z
N THR A 1 -4.09 -40.26 -4.61
CA THR A 1 -4.94 -39.24 -5.27
C THR A 1 -4.42 -37.87 -4.87
N TRP A 2 -3.71 -37.23 -5.77
CA TRP A 2 -3.26 -35.85 -5.62
C TRP A 2 -4.52 -34.99 -5.65
N MET A 3 -4.92 -34.38 -4.54
CA MET A 3 -5.90 -33.29 -4.57
C MET A 3 -5.25 -32.13 -5.30
N SER A 4 -5.62 -31.91 -6.55
CA SER A 4 -5.21 -30.71 -7.25
C SER A 4 -6.02 -29.54 -6.68
N TYR A 5 -5.38 -28.66 -5.93
CA TYR A 5 -5.99 -27.42 -5.51
C TYR A 5 -6.30 -26.57 -6.75
N LYS A 6 -7.48 -25.95 -6.77
CA LYS A 6 -7.83 -24.98 -7.81
C LYS A 6 -6.85 -23.81 -7.75
N SER A 7 -6.47 -23.28 -8.90
CA SER A 7 -5.66 -22.07 -8.98
C SER A 7 -6.43 -20.85 -8.49
N ASP A 8 -5.73 -19.78 -8.13
CA ASP A 8 -6.37 -18.53 -7.68
C ASP A 8 -7.37 -17.99 -8.71
N ILE A 9 -7.04 -18.06 -10.00
CA ILE A 9 -7.94 -17.59 -11.07
C ILE A 9 -9.16 -18.50 -11.21
N GLU A 10 -9.02 -19.80 -11.05
CA GLU A 10 -10.16 -20.73 -11.07
C GLU A 10 -11.11 -20.48 -9.91
N ILE A 11 -10.57 -20.23 -8.71
CA ILE A 11 -11.37 -19.88 -7.54
C ILE A 11 -12.09 -18.54 -7.78
N ALA A 12 -11.37 -17.53 -8.26
CA ALA A 12 -11.94 -16.20 -8.53
C ALA A 12 -13.07 -16.26 -9.58
N ARG A 13 -12.88 -17.02 -10.66
CA ARG A 13 -13.88 -17.17 -11.72
C ARG A 13 -15.10 -17.97 -11.30
N SER A 14 -14.98 -18.86 -10.33
CA SER A 14 -16.09 -19.66 -9.81
C SER A 14 -16.93 -18.93 -8.76
N ALA A 15 -16.53 -17.72 -8.35
CA ALA A 15 -17.22 -16.95 -7.32
C ALA A 15 -18.59 -16.42 -7.80
N GLU A 16 -19.56 -16.47 -6.92
CA GLU A 16 -20.86 -15.82 -7.12
C GLU A 16 -20.77 -14.36 -6.67
N LYS A 17 -20.67 -13.45 -7.63
CA LYS A 17 -20.60 -12.02 -7.37
C LYS A 17 -21.98 -11.43 -7.17
N LYS A 18 -22.12 -10.55 -6.19
CA LYS A 18 -23.29 -9.70 -6.03
C LYS A 18 -23.18 -8.48 -6.94
N PRO A 19 -24.29 -7.91 -7.44
CA PRO A 19 -24.25 -6.60 -8.08
C PRO A 19 -23.59 -5.57 -7.16
N ILE A 20 -22.72 -4.72 -7.71
CA ILE A 20 -21.96 -3.78 -6.88
C ILE A 20 -22.84 -2.80 -6.12
N GLN A 21 -24.03 -2.47 -6.65
CA GLN A 21 -25.00 -1.63 -5.95
C GLN A 21 -25.52 -2.28 -4.65
N GLU A 22 -25.64 -3.61 -4.65
CA GLU A 22 -26.03 -4.37 -3.46
C GLU A 22 -24.92 -4.35 -2.39
N VAL A 23 -23.67 -4.51 -2.84
CA VAL A 23 -22.49 -4.37 -1.96
C VAL A 23 -22.44 -2.98 -1.34
N GLY A 24 -22.66 -1.95 -2.14
CA GLY A 24 -22.71 -0.55 -1.68
C GLY A 24 -23.87 -0.29 -0.72
N ALA A 25 -25.05 -0.83 -1.00
CA ALA A 25 -26.22 -0.69 -0.13
C ALA A 25 -25.97 -1.25 1.27
N HIS A 26 -25.23 -2.34 1.35
CA HIS A 26 -24.84 -2.95 2.62
C HIS A 26 -23.95 -2.02 3.48
N LEU A 27 -23.20 -1.13 2.84
CA LEU A 27 -22.42 -0.08 3.50
C LEU A 27 -23.20 1.22 3.74
N GLY A 28 -24.48 1.28 3.36
CA GLY A 28 -25.26 2.48 3.43
C GLY A 28 -24.96 3.49 2.31
N ILE A 29 -24.40 3.05 1.19
CA ILE A 29 -24.15 3.90 0.02
C ILE A 29 -25.33 3.77 -0.95
N PRO A 30 -26.14 4.84 -1.13
CA PRO A 30 -27.22 4.83 -2.11
C PRO A 30 -26.71 4.62 -3.54
N ALA A 31 -27.50 3.98 -4.38
CA ALA A 31 -27.09 3.66 -5.75
C ALA A 31 -26.72 4.89 -6.58
N GLU A 32 -27.37 6.05 -6.36
CA GLU A 32 -27.05 7.30 -7.04
C GLU A 32 -25.67 7.87 -6.69
N HIS A 33 -25.05 7.40 -5.60
CA HIS A 33 -23.70 7.77 -5.18
C HIS A 33 -22.61 6.77 -5.61
N LEU A 34 -22.99 5.75 -6.36
CA LEU A 34 -22.06 4.83 -6.99
C LEU A 34 -22.01 5.10 -8.49
N LEU A 35 -20.81 5.27 -9.02
CA LEU A 35 -20.55 5.37 -10.45
C LEU A 35 -20.11 4.00 -10.95
N PRO A 36 -20.99 3.21 -11.60
CA PRO A 36 -20.65 1.84 -11.97
C PRO A 36 -19.65 1.78 -13.13
N TYR A 37 -18.72 0.87 -13.01
CA TYR A 37 -17.77 0.46 -14.06
C TYR A 37 -18.06 -1.00 -14.41
N GLY A 38 -19.20 -1.25 -15.04
CA GLY A 38 -19.76 -2.58 -15.22
C GLY A 38 -20.59 -3.03 -14.01
N HIS A 39 -20.76 -4.35 -13.84
CA HIS A 39 -21.62 -4.90 -12.81
C HIS A 39 -20.91 -5.10 -11.45
N ASP A 40 -19.60 -5.24 -11.46
CA ASP A 40 -18.82 -5.78 -10.35
C ASP A 40 -17.97 -4.75 -9.62
N LYS A 41 -17.90 -3.53 -10.12
CA LYS A 41 -17.07 -2.47 -9.56
C LYS A 41 -17.70 -1.11 -9.77
N ALA A 42 -17.48 -0.21 -8.83
CA ALA A 42 -17.99 1.16 -8.91
C ALA A 42 -17.08 2.11 -8.15
N LYS A 43 -17.12 3.38 -8.53
CA LYS A 43 -16.52 4.45 -7.75
C LYS A 43 -17.53 5.03 -6.77
N VAL A 44 -17.06 5.42 -5.59
CA VAL A 44 -17.86 6.11 -4.59
C VAL A 44 -17.78 7.61 -4.86
N SER A 45 -18.95 8.27 -4.98
CA SER A 45 -19.00 9.69 -5.32
C SER A 45 -18.39 10.59 -4.25
N GLN A 46 -17.78 11.68 -4.69
CA GLN A 46 -17.22 12.69 -3.78
C GLN A 46 -18.31 13.33 -2.92
N GLU A 47 -19.50 13.51 -3.47
CA GLU A 47 -20.65 14.07 -2.74
C GLU A 47 -21.02 13.19 -1.54
N PHE A 48 -21.07 11.86 -1.74
CA PHE A 48 -21.34 10.92 -0.65
C PHE A 48 -20.22 10.97 0.41
N ILE A 49 -18.96 10.97 -0.02
CA ILE A 49 -17.81 11.06 0.89
C ILE A 49 -17.89 12.32 1.75
N ASN A 50 -18.21 13.47 1.15
CA ASN A 50 -18.37 14.72 1.88
C ASN A 50 -19.51 14.65 2.90
N GLY A 51 -20.58 13.92 2.58
CA GLY A 51 -21.77 13.79 3.42
C GLY A 51 -21.61 12.90 4.65
N VAL A 52 -20.56 12.09 4.72
CA VAL A 52 -20.31 11.15 5.85
C VAL A 52 -19.19 11.58 6.78
N GLN A 53 -18.60 12.75 6.57
CA GLN A 53 -17.44 13.23 7.33
C GLN A 53 -17.71 13.38 8.84
N ASP A 54 -18.94 13.65 9.23
CA ASP A 54 -19.34 13.86 10.64
C ASP A 54 -19.59 12.55 11.39
N LYS A 55 -19.58 11.41 10.72
CA LYS A 55 -19.75 10.11 11.39
C LYS A 55 -18.52 9.78 12.22
N GLU A 56 -18.73 9.00 13.28
CA GLU A 56 -17.64 8.46 14.08
C GLU A 56 -16.80 7.47 13.29
N ASN A 57 -15.50 7.42 13.59
CA ASN A 57 -14.58 6.47 12.98
C ASN A 57 -14.74 5.08 13.59
N GLY A 58 -14.70 4.05 12.76
CA GLY A 58 -14.46 2.70 13.19
C GLY A 58 -13.02 2.49 13.69
N LYS A 59 -12.70 1.24 14.01
CA LYS A 59 -11.36 0.83 14.44
C LYS A 59 -10.47 0.55 13.23
N LEU A 60 -9.26 1.06 13.26
CA LEU A 60 -8.26 0.92 12.19
C LEU A 60 -7.25 -0.16 12.56
N ILE A 61 -7.14 -1.20 11.72
CA ILE A 61 -6.24 -2.32 11.89
C ILE A 61 -5.27 -2.35 10.73
N LEU A 62 -3.98 -2.26 11.04
CA LEU A 62 -2.90 -2.41 10.06
C LEU A 62 -2.43 -3.85 10.02
N VAL A 63 -2.40 -4.44 8.83
CA VAL A 63 -1.73 -5.71 8.56
C VAL A 63 -0.37 -5.42 7.96
N THR A 64 0.67 -5.91 8.59
CA THR A 64 2.06 -5.82 8.14
C THR A 64 2.73 -7.18 8.27
N ALA A 65 4.01 -7.28 7.96
CA ALA A 65 4.71 -8.56 7.98
C ALA A 65 6.16 -8.40 8.43
N ILE A 66 6.79 -9.53 8.73
CA ILE A 66 8.25 -9.62 8.88
C ILE A 66 8.94 -9.32 7.55
N ASN A 67 10.27 -9.24 7.54
CA ASN A 67 11.02 -8.96 6.32
C ASN A 67 10.63 -9.94 5.20
N PRO A 68 10.42 -9.45 3.97
CA PRO A 68 10.00 -10.29 2.87
C PRO A 68 11.06 -11.32 2.50
N THR A 69 10.61 -12.50 2.10
CA THR A 69 11.43 -13.61 1.58
C THR A 69 10.89 -14.08 0.23
N PRO A 70 11.69 -14.81 -0.56
CA PRO A 70 11.19 -15.45 -1.78
C PRO A 70 10.03 -16.42 -1.56
N ALA A 71 9.86 -16.92 -0.33
CA ALA A 71 8.74 -17.79 0.03
C ALA A 71 7.39 -17.01 0.16
N GLY A 72 7.46 -15.68 0.35
CA GLY A 72 6.31 -14.83 0.57
C GLY A 72 5.73 -14.95 1.99
N GLU A 73 5.02 -13.94 2.45
CA GLU A 73 4.40 -13.87 3.78
C GLU A 73 2.87 -13.85 3.72
N GLY A 74 2.29 -13.44 2.59
CA GLY A 74 0.86 -13.43 2.37
C GLY A 74 0.11 -12.30 3.07
N LYS A 75 0.66 -11.09 3.11
CA LYS A 75 0.00 -9.93 3.74
C LYS A 75 -1.38 -9.64 3.17
N THR A 76 -1.50 -9.53 1.85
CA THR A 76 -2.78 -9.22 1.20
C THR A 76 -3.79 -10.32 1.45
N THR A 77 -3.38 -11.58 1.35
CA THR A 77 -4.23 -12.72 1.67
C THR A 77 -4.73 -12.66 3.11
N THR A 78 -3.86 -12.30 4.05
CA THR A 78 -4.24 -12.13 5.47
C THR A 78 -5.14 -10.92 5.66
N THR A 79 -4.89 -9.82 4.99
CA THR A 79 -5.75 -8.62 5.07
C THR A 79 -7.18 -8.94 4.62
N VAL A 80 -7.33 -9.62 3.51
CA VAL A 80 -8.63 -10.06 2.99
C VAL A 80 -9.24 -11.11 3.92
N GLY A 81 -8.48 -12.11 4.32
CA GLY A 81 -8.94 -13.17 5.23
C GLY A 81 -9.42 -12.63 6.57
N LEU A 82 -8.70 -11.69 7.16
CA LEU A 82 -9.12 -11.05 8.42
C LEU A 82 -10.38 -10.21 8.24
N GLY A 83 -10.49 -9.47 7.14
CA GLY A 83 -11.70 -8.71 6.84
C GLY A 83 -12.92 -9.62 6.69
N ASP A 84 -12.78 -10.74 5.99
CA ASP A 84 -13.82 -11.75 5.87
C ASP A 84 -14.14 -12.40 7.23
N GLY A 85 -13.11 -12.69 8.03
CA GLY A 85 -13.27 -13.27 9.37
C GLY A 85 -14.01 -12.35 10.32
N LEU A 86 -13.70 -11.05 10.32
CA LEU A 86 -14.41 -10.06 11.12
C LEU A 86 -15.89 -9.94 10.71
N ASN A 87 -16.18 -9.91 9.42
CA ASN A 87 -17.56 -9.93 8.94
C ASN A 87 -18.29 -11.22 9.35
N LYS A 88 -17.58 -12.35 9.31
CA LYS A 88 -18.15 -13.65 9.69
C LYS A 88 -18.58 -13.72 11.16
N ILE A 89 -17.85 -13.07 12.04
CA ILE A 89 -18.22 -12.96 13.46
C ILE A 89 -19.22 -11.84 13.75
N GLY A 90 -19.79 -11.23 12.71
CA GLY A 90 -20.84 -10.22 12.82
C GLY A 90 -20.34 -8.79 13.01
N LYS A 91 -19.06 -8.51 12.73
CA LYS A 91 -18.49 -7.17 12.81
C LYS A 91 -18.47 -6.54 11.43
N ASN A 92 -19.17 -5.41 11.27
CA ASN A 92 -19.19 -4.65 10.02
C ASN A 92 -17.77 -4.16 9.68
N THR A 93 -17.16 -4.77 8.68
CA THR A 93 -15.75 -4.56 8.34
C THR A 93 -15.59 -4.25 6.87
N LEU A 94 -14.73 -3.27 6.57
CA LEU A 94 -14.35 -2.86 5.25
C LEU A 94 -12.83 -3.00 5.08
N ILE A 95 -12.41 -3.56 3.94
CA ILE A 95 -11.01 -3.80 3.60
C ILE A 95 -10.52 -2.66 2.70
N CYS A 96 -9.32 -2.15 2.95
CA CYS A 96 -8.68 -1.12 2.12
C CYS A 96 -7.35 -1.63 1.57
N LEU A 97 -7.21 -1.68 0.25
CA LEU A 97 -6.06 -2.22 -0.44
C LEU A 97 -5.49 -1.24 -1.46
N ARG A 98 -4.23 -1.45 -1.82
CA ARG A 98 -3.62 -0.80 -2.97
C ARG A 98 -4.11 -1.47 -4.26
N GLU A 99 -4.19 -0.68 -5.33
CA GLU A 99 -4.32 -1.20 -6.68
C GLU A 99 -2.96 -1.73 -7.17
N PRO A 100 -2.90 -2.93 -7.78
CA PRO A 100 -1.65 -3.47 -8.29
C PRO A 100 -1.20 -2.80 -9.59
N SER A 101 0.11 -2.66 -9.76
CA SER A 101 0.74 -2.16 -10.99
C SER A 101 0.85 -3.27 -12.05
N LEU A 102 0.74 -2.90 -13.33
CA LEU A 102 0.89 -3.83 -14.45
C LEU A 102 2.30 -4.45 -14.50
N GLY A 103 3.34 -3.68 -14.21
CA GLY A 103 4.71 -4.17 -14.22
C GLY A 103 4.91 -5.39 -13.33
N PRO A 104 4.66 -5.31 -12.02
CA PRO A 104 4.71 -6.47 -11.12
C PRO A 104 3.73 -7.58 -11.47
N CYS A 105 2.55 -7.26 -12.01
CA CYS A 105 1.56 -8.26 -12.43
C CYS A 105 2.11 -9.20 -13.50
N PHE A 106 2.83 -8.66 -14.47
CA PHE A 106 3.53 -9.44 -15.51
C PHE A 106 4.95 -9.83 -15.15
N GLY A 107 5.40 -9.51 -13.94
CA GLY A 107 6.72 -9.83 -13.42
C GLY A 107 6.72 -11.03 -12.47
N MET A 108 7.73 -11.10 -11.61
CA MET A 108 7.94 -12.21 -10.68
C MET A 108 6.86 -12.33 -9.59
N LYS A 109 6.19 -11.24 -9.24
CA LYS A 109 5.19 -11.23 -8.16
C LYS A 109 3.81 -11.70 -8.61
N GLY A 110 3.47 -11.57 -9.91
CA GLY A 110 2.12 -11.78 -10.38
C GLY A 110 1.13 -10.73 -9.83
N GLY A 111 -0.16 -11.04 -9.86
CA GLY A 111 -1.23 -10.16 -9.39
C GLY A 111 -1.29 -10.05 -7.85
N ALA A 112 -1.99 -9.04 -7.35
CA ALA A 112 -2.04 -8.69 -5.93
C ALA A 112 -3.47 -8.52 -5.40
N ALA A 113 -4.37 -9.46 -5.75
CA ALA A 113 -5.77 -9.47 -5.29
C ALA A 113 -6.02 -10.43 -4.11
N GLY A 114 -4.97 -10.92 -3.45
CA GLY A 114 -5.02 -11.99 -2.46
C GLY A 114 -4.73 -13.35 -3.08
N GLY A 115 -5.09 -14.43 -2.39
CA GLY A 115 -4.87 -15.79 -2.88
C GLY A 115 -5.82 -16.81 -2.23
N GLY A 116 -5.96 -17.97 -2.88
CA GLY A 116 -6.85 -19.02 -2.41
C GLY A 116 -8.28 -18.52 -2.22
N TYR A 117 -8.86 -18.81 -1.09
CA TYR A 117 -10.20 -18.37 -0.73
C TYR A 117 -10.26 -17.01 -0.04
N SER A 118 -9.16 -16.30 0.02
CA SER A 118 -9.05 -14.92 0.53
C SER A 118 -8.62 -13.97 -0.58
N GLN A 119 -9.55 -13.64 -1.47
CA GLN A 119 -9.34 -12.78 -2.63
C GLN A 119 -10.40 -11.68 -2.73
N VAL A 120 -10.01 -10.56 -3.33
CA VAL A 120 -10.94 -9.55 -3.85
C VAL A 120 -11.19 -9.81 -5.34
N ILE A 121 -12.41 -9.58 -5.77
CA ILE A 121 -12.89 -9.86 -7.14
C ILE A 121 -13.60 -8.63 -7.71
N PRO A 122 -13.57 -8.44 -9.04
CA PRO A 122 -13.01 -9.32 -10.09
C PRO A 122 -11.48 -9.26 -10.16
N MET A 123 -10.82 -10.40 -9.98
CA MET A 123 -9.35 -10.48 -9.88
C MET A 123 -8.65 -9.96 -11.13
N GLU A 124 -9.10 -10.37 -12.30
CA GLU A 124 -8.47 -10.03 -13.58
C GLU A 124 -8.56 -8.52 -13.83
N ASP A 125 -9.72 -7.92 -13.64
CA ASP A 125 -9.92 -6.48 -13.81
C ASP A 125 -9.05 -5.67 -12.85
N ILE A 126 -8.98 -6.08 -11.58
CA ILE A 126 -8.15 -5.42 -10.56
C ILE A 126 -6.67 -5.47 -10.95
N ASN A 127 -6.21 -6.61 -11.46
CA ASN A 127 -4.80 -6.79 -11.84
C ASN A 127 -4.41 -6.11 -13.16
N LEU A 128 -5.37 -5.71 -13.97
CA LEU A 128 -5.12 -5.09 -15.28
C LEU A 128 -5.45 -3.58 -15.23
N HIS A 129 -6.45 -3.15 -15.99
CA HIS A 129 -6.78 -1.72 -16.09
C HIS A 129 -7.74 -1.21 -15.03
N PHE A 130 -8.44 -2.11 -14.38
CA PHE A 130 -9.39 -1.86 -13.30
C PHE A 130 -10.45 -0.80 -13.68
N THR A 131 -10.31 0.43 -13.17
CA THR A 131 -11.19 1.57 -13.50
C THR A 131 -10.43 2.71 -14.19
N GLY A 132 -9.18 2.49 -14.55
CA GLY A 132 -8.37 3.44 -15.31
C GLY A 132 -7.59 4.45 -14.45
N ASP A 133 -7.51 4.27 -13.14
CA ASP A 133 -6.82 5.22 -12.25
C ASP A 133 -5.34 5.37 -12.58
N PHE A 134 -4.66 4.27 -12.87
CA PHE A 134 -3.23 4.31 -13.22
C PHE A 134 -2.99 4.94 -14.58
N HIS A 135 -3.91 4.73 -15.52
CA HIS A 135 -3.87 5.45 -16.79
C HIS A 135 -4.03 6.96 -16.57
N ALA A 136 -4.96 7.37 -15.73
CA ALA A 136 -5.16 8.78 -15.39
C ALA A 136 -3.92 9.39 -14.73
N ILE A 137 -3.28 8.68 -13.79
CA ILE A 137 -2.06 9.12 -13.13
C ILE A 137 -0.90 9.20 -14.12
N SER A 138 -0.74 8.21 -15.00
CA SER A 138 0.27 8.25 -16.06
C SER A 138 0.07 9.44 -16.99
N SER A 139 -1.18 9.69 -17.40
CA SER A 139 -1.53 10.82 -18.27
C SER A 139 -1.26 12.16 -17.58
N ALA A 140 -1.62 12.29 -16.32
CA ALA A 140 -1.37 13.50 -15.51
C ALA A 140 0.12 13.77 -15.35
N HIS A 141 0.90 12.74 -15.03
CA HIS A 141 2.35 12.84 -14.91
C HIS A 141 3.00 13.27 -16.22
N ASN A 142 2.59 12.67 -17.32
CA ASN A 142 3.15 12.95 -18.63
C ASN A 142 2.68 14.29 -19.21
N LEU A 143 1.47 14.75 -18.86
CA LEU A 143 1.04 16.11 -19.17
C LEU A 143 1.96 17.13 -18.51
N LEU A 144 2.31 16.93 -17.24
CA LEU A 144 3.25 17.82 -16.56
C LEU A 144 4.60 17.84 -17.25
N SER A 145 5.13 16.69 -17.68
CA SER A 145 6.37 16.62 -18.47
C SER A 145 6.26 17.41 -19.78
N ALA A 146 5.15 17.25 -20.50
CA ALA A 146 4.93 17.96 -21.75
C ALA A 146 4.82 19.48 -21.55
N LEU A 147 4.18 19.92 -20.46
CA LEU A 147 4.07 21.34 -20.12
C LEU A 147 5.42 21.96 -19.76
N VAL A 148 6.29 21.20 -19.08
CA VAL A 148 7.67 21.66 -18.81
C VAL A 148 8.44 21.86 -20.11
N ASP A 149 8.45 20.88 -20.99
CA ASP A 149 9.15 20.98 -22.28
C ASP A 149 8.53 22.07 -23.19
N ASN A 150 7.22 22.25 -23.14
CA ASN A 150 6.55 23.32 -23.88
C ASN A 150 6.96 24.71 -23.36
N HIS A 151 7.04 24.88 -22.05
CA HIS A 151 7.51 26.14 -21.45
C HIS A 151 8.96 26.47 -21.89
N ILE A 152 9.85 25.49 -21.89
CA ILE A 152 11.24 25.65 -22.32
C ILE A 152 11.32 25.97 -23.82
N HIS A 153 10.48 25.32 -24.64
CA HIS A 153 10.48 25.50 -26.08
C HIS A 153 10.07 26.93 -26.51
N TRP A 154 9.06 27.46 -25.90
CA TRP A 154 8.57 28.80 -26.21
C TRP A 154 9.30 29.84 -25.40
N ASP A 155 9.29 30.61 -24.76
CA ASP A 155 10.05 31.72 -24.20
C ASP A 155 10.92 31.38 -22.99
N ASN A 156 10.71 30.24 -22.34
CA ASN A 156 11.41 29.85 -21.10
C ASN A 156 11.53 31.02 -20.10
N THR A 157 10.43 31.73 -19.90
CA THR A 157 10.39 32.95 -19.07
C THR A 157 10.84 32.73 -17.64
N LEU A 158 10.62 31.50 -17.09
CA LEU A 158 11.07 31.15 -15.76
C LEU A 158 12.55 30.77 -15.67
N GLY A 159 13.21 30.62 -16.82
CA GLY A 159 14.67 30.40 -16.88
C GLY A 159 15.09 28.97 -16.49
N PHE A 160 14.33 27.95 -16.92
CA PHE A 160 14.80 26.56 -16.75
C PHE A 160 16.19 26.36 -17.31
N ASP A 161 17.05 25.75 -16.52
CA ASP A 161 18.26 25.13 -17.07
C ASP A 161 17.87 23.76 -17.63
N VAL A 162 18.01 23.58 -18.93
CA VAL A 162 17.63 22.35 -19.65
C VAL A 162 18.30 21.09 -19.06
N ARG A 163 19.49 21.27 -18.46
CA ARG A 163 20.25 20.21 -17.81
C ARG A 163 19.70 19.85 -16.41
N ARG A 164 18.82 20.67 -15.85
CA ARG A 164 18.32 20.57 -14.48
C ARG A 164 16.81 20.36 -14.40
N VAL A 165 16.21 19.82 -15.45
CA VAL A 165 14.83 19.36 -15.42
C VAL A 165 14.78 18.10 -14.56
N SER A 166 14.02 18.13 -13.48
CA SER A 166 13.93 17.03 -12.52
C SER A 166 12.73 16.10 -12.75
N TRP A 167 11.81 16.47 -13.63
CA TRP A 167 10.59 15.73 -13.91
C TRP A 167 10.75 14.84 -15.14
N LYS A 168 10.65 13.52 -14.93
CA LYS A 168 10.71 12.51 -15.99
C LYS A 168 9.33 12.20 -16.53
N ARG A 169 9.22 11.21 -17.40
CA ARG A 169 7.97 10.59 -17.84
C ARG A 169 7.71 9.29 -17.12
N VAL A 170 6.53 8.72 -17.27
CA VAL A 170 6.18 7.43 -16.69
C VAL A 170 5.45 6.53 -17.68
N VAL A 171 5.58 5.24 -17.45
CA VAL A 171 4.78 4.18 -18.05
C VAL A 171 4.56 3.10 -16.99
N ASP A 172 3.37 2.49 -16.95
CA ASP A 172 3.09 1.48 -15.93
C ASP A 172 3.61 0.10 -16.35
N MET A 173 4.93 0.03 -16.54
CA MET A 173 5.64 -1.17 -16.95
C MET A 173 7.08 -1.12 -16.47
N ASN A 174 7.65 -2.26 -16.10
CA ASN A 174 9.08 -2.39 -15.86
C ASN A 174 9.81 -2.44 -17.20
N ASP A 175 10.35 -1.30 -17.64
CA ASP A 175 11.05 -1.20 -18.92
C ASP A 175 12.43 -0.57 -18.73
N ARG A 176 13.44 -1.44 -18.72
CA ARG A 176 14.84 -1.04 -18.53
C ARG A 176 15.36 -0.18 -19.67
N ALA A 177 14.88 -0.39 -20.89
CA ALA A 177 15.32 0.33 -22.08
C ALA A 177 14.93 1.81 -22.06
N LEU A 178 13.88 2.17 -21.31
CA LEU A 178 13.38 3.54 -21.21
C LEU A 178 13.94 4.33 -20.02
N ARG A 179 14.82 3.75 -19.21
CA ARG A 179 15.36 4.45 -18.03
C ARG A 179 16.10 5.72 -18.36
N LYS A 180 16.79 5.74 -19.50
CA LYS A 180 17.48 6.92 -20.02
C LYS A 180 17.25 7.00 -21.53
N VAL A 181 16.72 8.14 -21.96
CA VAL A 181 16.44 8.43 -23.38
C VAL A 181 16.88 9.84 -23.70
N VAL A 182 17.14 10.09 -24.98
CA VAL A 182 17.34 11.45 -25.48
C VAL A 182 16.00 11.98 -25.99
N LEU A 183 15.56 13.10 -25.42
CA LEU A 183 14.32 13.77 -25.79
C LEU A 183 14.59 14.91 -26.80
N SER A 184 13.51 15.29 -27.52
CA SER A 184 13.47 16.48 -28.37
C SER A 184 14.44 16.45 -29.56
N LEU A 185 14.76 15.28 -30.10
CA LEU A 185 15.46 15.15 -31.36
C LEU A 185 14.57 15.61 -32.51
N GLY A 186 15.14 16.08 -33.62
CA GLY A 186 14.44 16.52 -34.83
C GLY A 186 14.54 18.00 -35.15
N GLY A 187 15.52 18.70 -34.55
CA GLY A 187 15.80 20.09 -34.82
C GLY A 187 14.98 21.08 -34.01
N ILE A 188 15.06 22.34 -34.37
CA ILE A 188 14.51 23.48 -33.61
C ILE A 188 12.99 23.40 -33.36
N ASN A 189 12.27 22.72 -34.23
CA ASN A 189 10.82 22.59 -34.13
C ASN A 189 10.39 21.61 -33.01
N ASN A 190 11.31 20.78 -32.52
CA ASN A 190 11.05 19.78 -31.50
C ASN A 190 11.58 20.15 -30.10
N GLY A 191 12.25 21.29 -29.96
CA GLY A 191 12.76 21.78 -28.69
C GLY A 191 14.25 21.57 -28.50
N PHE A 192 14.68 21.47 -27.26
CA PHE A 192 16.10 21.34 -26.88
C PHE A 192 16.41 19.86 -26.56
N PRO A 193 17.33 19.21 -27.29
CA PRO A 193 17.76 17.87 -26.96
C PRO A 193 18.28 17.79 -25.53
N ARG A 194 17.77 16.82 -24.75
CA ARG A 194 18.20 16.61 -23.39
C ARG A 194 18.01 15.15 -22.97
N GLU A 195 18.73 14.75 -21.93
CA GLU A 195 18.49 13.45 -21.30
C GLU A 195 17.16 13.49 -20.52
N GLY A 196 16.36 12.45 -20.67
CA GLY A 196 15.18 12.17 -19.89
C GLY A 196 15.08 10.69 -19.59
N GLY A 197 13.88 10.23 -19.23
CA GLY A 197 13.66 8.82 -18.94
C GLY A 197 12.22 8.57 -18.56
N PHE A 198 11.92 7.29 -18.35
CA PHE A 198 10.62 6.82 -17.89
C PHE A 198 10.80 6.03 -16.60
N ASP A 199 10.08 6.43 -15.55
CA ASP A 199 9.91 5.64 -14.34
C ASP A 199 8.59 4.87 -14.44
N ILE A 200 8.39 3.89 -13.54
CA ILE A 200 7.10 3.19 -13.47
C ILE A 200 6.05 4.09 -12.81
N THR A 201 4.82 4.04 -13.25
CA THR A 201 3.73 4.92 -12.77
C THR A 201 3.58 4.91 -11.24
N VAL A 202 3.73 3.76 -10.60
CA VAL A 202 3.62 3.63 -9.14
C VAL A 202 4.79 4.26 -8.36
N ALA A 203 5.84 4.71 -9.05
CA ALA A 203 6.94 5.50 -8.49
C ALA A 203 6.74 7.01 -8.70
N SER A 204 5.67 7.42 -9.36
CA SER A 204 5.37 8.84 -9.61
C SER A 204 5.11 9.58 -8.30
N GLU A 205 5.65 10.80 -8.19
CA GLU A 205 5.31 11.72 -7.11
C GLU A 205 3.81 12.07 -7.13
N ILE A 206 3.18 12.12 -8.30
CA ILE A 206 1.72 12.30 -8.42
C ILE A 206 0.97 11.15 -7.78
N MET A 207 1.43 9.91 -7.94
CA MET A 207 0.86 8.76 -7.24
C MET A 207 0.93 8.93 -5.73
N ALA A 208 2.06 9.35 -5.19
CA ALA A 208 2.24 9.58 -3.75
C ALA A 208 1.34 10.72 -3.26
N ILE A 209 1.29 11.83 -3.98
CA ILE A 209 0.41 12.97 -3.68
C ILE A 209 -1.07 12.56 -3.70
N PHE A 210 -1.48 11.82 -4.72
CA PHE A 210 -2.83 11.28 -4.88
C PHE A 210 -3.25 10.44 -3.66
N CYS A 211 -2.35 9.66 -3.12
CA CYS A 211 -2.60 8.82 -1.95
C CYS A 211 -2.54 9.56 -0.61
N LEU A 212 -1.96 10.76 -0.56
CA LEU A 212 -1.88 11.58 0.66
C LEU A 212 -2.92 12.70 0.70
N ALA A 213 -3.46 13.11 -0.45
CA ALA A 213 -4.42 14.19 -0.54
C ALA A 213 -5.75 13.84 0.15
N GLU A 214 -6.33 14.82 0.82
CA GLU A 214 -7.59 14.66 1.56
C GLU A 214 -8.83 15.02 0.73
N ASP A 215 -8.67 15.92 -0.24
CA ASP A 215 -9.71 16.34 -1.18
C ASP A 215 -9.09 16.86 -2.49
N ILE A 216 -9.94 17.23 -3.44
CA ILE A 216 -9.48 17.68 -4.76
C ILE A 216 -8.70 19.00 -4.67
N ASN A 217 -9.03 19.88 -3.75
CA ASN A 217 -8.34 21.16 -3.55
C ASN A 217 -6.94 20.91 -2.95
N ASP A 218 -6.85 20.02 -1.99
CA ASP A 218 -5.57 19.59 -1.41
C ASP A 218 -4.69 18.89 -2.46
N LEU A 219 -5.30 18.06 -3.31
CA LEU A 219 -4.63 17.41 -4.45
C LEU A 219 -4.02 18.47 -5.38
N ARG A 220 -4.79 19.47 -5.79
CA ARG A 220 -4.33 20.55 -6.66
C ARG A 220 -3.20 21.36 -6.03
N ARG A 221 -3.33 21.71 -4.76
CA ARG A 221 -2.31 22.46 -4.01
C ARG A 221 -0.99 21.69 -3.96
N ARG A 222 -1.03 20.40 -3.64
CA ARG A 222 0.15 19.54 -3.58
C ARG A 222 0.81 19.37 -4.95
N ILE A 223 0.03 19.18 -6.00
CA ILE A 223 0.52 19.10 -7.38
C ILE A 223 1.22 20.42 -7.76
N GLY A 224 0.65 21.56 -7.41
CA GLY A 224 1.25 22.86 -7.67
C GLY A 224 2.62 23.05 -7.02
N ASN A 225 2.88 22.40 -5.90
CA ASN A 225 4.16 22.46 -5.18
C ASN A 225 5.24 21.52 -5.72
N ILE A 226 4.94 20.67 -6.69
CA ILE A 226 5.93 19.78 -7.29
C ILE A 226 7.06 20.62 -7.91
N VAL A 227 8.30 20.30 -7.55
CA VAL A 227 9.48 20.89 -8.18
C VAL A 227 9.77 20.15 -9.47
N VAL A 228 9.69 20.85 -10.59
CA VAL A 228 9.84 20.26 -11.93
C VAL A 228 11.19 20.52 -12.57
N GLY A 229 11.98 21.41 -11.99
CA GLY A 229 13.32 21.76 -12.46
C GLY A 229 13.90 22.94 -11.70
N PHE A 230 15.04 23.41 -12.18
CA PHE A 230 15.80 24.49 -11.55
C PHE A 230 16.32 25.47 -12.58
N THR A 231 16.53 26.72 -12.15
CA THR A 231 17.23 27.73 -12.92
C THR A 231 18.77 27.50 -12.90
N ARG A 232 19.51 28.21 -13.69
CA ARG A 232 20.99 28.18 -13.62
C ARG A 232 21.54 28.59 -12.25
N LYS A 233 20.82 29.42 -11.52
CA LYS A 233 21.16 29.81 -10.14
C LYS A 233 20.71 28.78 -9.09
N ASN A 234 20.17 27.66 -9.54
CA ASN A 234 19.67 26.58 -8.69
C ASN A 234 18.39 26.95 -7.90
N ASP A 235 17.62 27.92 -8.35
CA ASP A 235 16.32 28.23 -7.81
C ASP A 235 15.30 27.20 -8.30
N PRO A 236 14.46 26.60 -7.42
CA PRO A 236 13.49 25.62 -7.83
C PRO A 236 12.33 26.25 -8.61
N ILE A 237 11.83 25.52 -9.60
CA ILE A 237 10.66 25.90 -10.39
C ILE A 237 9.57 24.86 -10.13
N THR A 238 8.35 25.35 -9.79
CA THR A 238 7.22 24.50 -9.43
C THR A 238 6.22 24.33 -10.56
N ALA A 239 5.41 23.29 -10.48
CA ALA A 239 4.31 23.04 -11.41
C ALA A 239 3.31 24.20 -11.47
N LYS A 240 3.04 24.85 -10.34
CA LYS A 240 2.15 26.03 -10.28
C LYS A 240 2.68 27.20 -11.09
N GLN A 241 3.98 27.42 -11.10
CA GLN A 241 4.60 28.52 -11.86
C GLN A 241 4.42 28.39 -13.37
N ILE A 242 4.26 27.17 -13.88
CA ILE A 242 3.93 26.92 -15.30
C ILE A 242 2.42 26.69 -15.51
N ASN A 243 1.60 27.00 -14.53
CA ASN A 243 0.14 26.84 -14.58
C ASN A 243 -0.33 25.40 -14.87
N ALA A 244 0.44 24.42 -14.43
CA ALA A 244 0.15 23.00 -14.66
C ALA A 244 -0.80 22.37 -13.61
N ASP A 245 -0.95 22.98 -12.44
CA ASP A 245 -1.71 22.43 -11.33
C ASP A 245 -3.19 22.15 -11.69
N GLY A 246 -3.86 23.08 -12.38
CA GLY A 246 -5.24 22.90 -12.83
C GLY A 246 -5.44 21.79 -13.84
N PRO A 247 -4.76 21.81 -14.99
CA PRO A 247 -4.89 20.77 -16.01
C PRO A 247 -4.53 19.36 -15.51
N VAL A 248 -3.45 19.23 -14.75
CA VAL A 248 -3.00 17.96 -14.19
C VAL A 248 -4.05 17.40 -13.20
N THR A 249 -4.59 18.24 -12.33
CA THR A 249 -5.63 17.84 -11.38
C THR A 249 -6.91 17.43 -12.10
N THR A 250 -7.26 18.11 -13.19
CA THR A 250 -8.45 17.80 -13.99
C THR A 250 -8.40 16.36 -14.54
N LEU A 251 -7.24 15.90 -14.99
CA LEU A 251 -7.06 14.52 -15.45
C LEU A 251 -7.26 13.48 -14.33
N LEU A 252 -7.11 13.87 -13.07
CA LEU A 252 -7.25 12.99 -11.92
C LEU A 252 -8.65 13.01 -11.28
N LYS A 253 -9.56 13.84 -11.79
CA LYS A 253 -10.86 14.09 -11.16
C LYS A 253 -11.65 12.81 -10.88
N ASP A 254 -11.83 11.97 -11.88
CA ASP A 254 -12.60 10.73 -11.73
C ASP A 254 -11.79 9.65 -10.99
N ALA A 255 -10.50 9.57 -11.25
CA ALA A 255 -9.60 8.63 -10.57
C ALA A 255 -9.56 8.84 -9.05
N PHE A 256 -9.74 10.07 -8.59
CA PHE A 256 -9.65 10.42 -7.16
C PHE A 256 -10.79 9.87 -6.31
N MET A 257 -11.85 9.38 -6.91
CA MET A 257 -12.91 8.65 -6.21
C MET A 257 -12.49 7.19 -5.95
N PRO A 258 -12.63 6.69 -4.72
CA PRO A 258 -12.25 5.31 -4.39
C PRO A 258 -13.09 4.27 -5.13
N ASN A 259 -12.48 3.12 -5.39
CA ASN A 259 -13.12 2.00 -6.07
C ASN A 259 -13.67 0.99 -5.09
N LEU A 260 -14.95 0.66 -5.21
CA LEU A 260 -15.63 -0.38 -4.44
C LEU A 260 -15.65 -1.69 -5.22
N VAL A 261 -15.23 -2.74 -4.55
CA VAL A 261 -15.29 -4.15 -5.00
C VAL A 261 -15.72 -5.03 -3.85
N GLN A 262 -15.66 -6.33 -4.02
CA GLN A 262 -16.06 -7.31 -3.02
C GLN A 262 -15.06 -8.45 -2.90
N THR A 263 -15.06 -9.12 -1.74
CA THR A 263 -14.32 -10.36 -1.55
C THR A 263 -15.10 -11.55 -2.11
N LEU A 264 -14.46 -12.74 -2.14
CA LEU A 264 -15.15 -14.00 -2.50
C LEU A 264 -16.38 -14.28 -1.60
N GLU A 265 -16.36 -13.80 -0.36
CA GLU A 265 -17.47 -13.93 0.59
C GLU A 265 -18.46 -12.76 0.52
N ASN A 266 -18.35 -11.94 -0.53
CA ASN A 266 -19.21 -10.78 -0.82
C ASN A 266 -19.10 -9.64 0.21
N ASN A 267 -18.00 -9.54 0.92
CA ASN A 267 -17.72 -8.43 1.81
C ASN A 267 -17.10 -7.25 1.03
N PRO A 268 -17.38 -6.02 1.44
CA PRO A 268 -16.92 -4.85 0.70
C PRO A 268 -15.42 -4.61 0.88
N ALA A 269 -14.79 -4.10 -0.18
CA ALA A 269 -13.41 -3.62 -0.16
C ALA A 269 -13.29 -2.35 -1.00
N LEU A 270 -12.47 -1.42 -0.53
CA LEU A 270 -12.05 -0.24 -1.29
C LEU A 270 -10.62 -0.44 -1.78
N ILE A 271 -10.41 -0.29 -3.08
CA ILE A 271 -9.10 -0.35 -3.71
C ILE A 271 -8.83 1.02 -4.34
N HIS A 272 -7.75 1.69 -3.92
CA HIS A 272 -7.50 3.05 -4.37
C HIS A 272 -6.04 3.46 -4.20
N GLY A 273 -5.39 3.77 -5.32
CA GLY A 273 -3.98 4.13 -5.37
C GLY A 273 -3.05 2.96 -5.13
N GLY A 274 -1.79 3.10 -5.48
CA GLY A 274 -0.82 2.01 -5.38
C GLY A 274 0.64 2.47 -5.35
N PRO A 275 1.03 3.41 -4.46
CA PRO A 275 2.42 3.86 -4.41
C PRO A 275 3.33 2.74 -3.91
N PHE A 276 4.51 2.58 -4.50
CA PHE A 276 5.50 1.61 -4.03
C PHE A 276 6.08 2.01 -2.67
N ALA A 277 6.22 1.03 -1.78
CA ALA A 277 6.73 1.25 -0.43
C ALA A 277 8.24 1.57 -0.38
N ASN A 278 9.01 1.13 -1.35
CA ASN A 278 10.46 1.43 -1.44
C ASN A 278 10.75 2.81 -2.03
N ILE A 279 9.77 3.47 -2.62
CA ILE A 279 9.93 4.81 -3.24
C ILE A 279 9.04 5.84 -2.57
N ALA A 280 7.81 5.47 -2.22
CA ALA A 280 6.84 6.32 -1.55
C ALA A 280 6.42 5.69 -0.22
N HIS A 281 5.19 5.90 0.23
CA HIS A 281 4.72 5.41 1.52
C HIS A 281 4.06 4.02 1.48
N GLY A 282 3.77 3.47 0.30
CA GLY A 282 3.37 2.07 0.14
C GLY A 282 2.03 1.67 0.73
N CYS A 283 1.10 2.61 0.82
CA CYS A 283 -0.23 2.40 1.39
C CYS A 283 -1.31 2.89 0.41
N ASN A 284 -2.54 2.39 0.55
CA ASN A 284 -3.66 2.93 -0.21
C ASN A 284 -3.95 4.38 0.19
N SER A 285 -4.87 5.03 -0.52
CA SER A 285 -5.15 6.45 -0.34
C SER A 285 -5.72 6.79 1.04
N VAL A 286 -5.42 7.99 1.50
CA VAL A 286 -6.03 8.59 2.69
C VAL A 286 -7.55 8.73 2.51
N VAL A 287 -8.00 9.13 1.34
CA VAL A 287 -9.44 9.24 1.04
C VAL A 287 -10.17 7.92 1.23
N ALA A 288 -9.63 6.81 0.69
CA ALA A 288 -10.24 5.50 0.86
C ALA A 288 -10.27 5.06 2.32
N THR A 289 -9.17 5.20 3.03
CA THR A 289 -9.10 4.78 4.45
C THR A 289 -10.02 5.61 5.34
N LYS A 290 -10.03 6.93 5.17
CA LYS A 290 -10.94 7.82 5.94
C LYS A 290 -12.40 7.53 5.64
N THR A 291 -12.74 7.32 4.37
CA THR A 291 -14.11 6.96 3.97
C THR A 291 -14.52 5.63 4.58
N ALA A 292 -13.65 4.62 4.51
CA ALA A 292 -13.92 3.31 5.10
C ALA A 292 -14.22 3.40 6.60
N LEU A 293 -13.46 4.21 7.34
CA LEU A 293 -13.65 4.42 8.78
C LEU A 293 -15.02 5.05 9.11
N LYS A 294 -15.59 5.82 8.19
CA LYS A 294 -16.93 6.39 8.34
C LYS A 294 -18.05 5.40 8.02
N LEU A 295 -17.76 4.36 7.25
CA LEU A 295 -18.75 3.40 6.74
C LEU A 295 -18.79 2.08 7.50
N ALA A 296 -17.73 1.73 8.22
CA ALA A 296 -17.61 0.44 8.90
C ALA A 296 -17.10 0.59 10.33
N ASP A 297 -17.41 -0.41 11.17
CA ASP A 297 -16.95 -0.44 12.56
C ASP A 297 -15.48 -0.87 12.67
N TYR A 298 -15.01 -1.64 11.67
CA TYR A 298 -13.62 -2.09 11.54
C TYR A 298 -13.12 -1.86 10.12
N VAL A 299 -11.91 -1.36 10.01
CA VAL A 299 -11.22 -1.19 8.73
C VAL A 299 -9.89 -1.93 8.82
N VAL A 300 -9.67 -2.84 7.88
CA VAL A 300 -8.43 -3.61 7.76
C VAL A 300 -7.69 -3.10 6.53
N THR A 301 -6.47 -2.64 6.73
CA THR A 301 -5.61 -2.14 5.65
C THR A 301 -4.21 -2.73 5.77
N GLU A 302 -3.38 -2.52 4.75
CA GLU A 302 -2.02 -3.05 4.74
C GLU A 302 -0.98 -2.00 4.34
N ALA A 303 0.29 -2.30 4.62
CA ALA A 303 1.44 -1.54 4.15
C ALA A 303 2.40 -2.48 3.42
N GLY A 304 3.06 -1.98 2.37
CA GLY A 304 3.96 -2.78 1.54
C GLY A 304 5.26 -3.18 2.26
N PHE A 305 5.90 -4.25 1.81
CA PHE A 305 7.14 -4.79 2.37
C PHE A 305 7.00 -5.20 3.84
N GLY A 306 8.13 -5.25 4.57
CA GLY A 306 8.13 -5.58 5.99
C GLY A 306 7.78 -4.40 6.88
N ALA A 307 7.56 -4.69 8.16
CA ALA A 307 7.16 -3.69 9.15
C ALA A 307 8.21 -2.60 9.38
N ASP A 308 9.48 -2.91 9.16
CA ASP A 308 10.58 -1.95 9.24
C ASP A 308 10.51 -0.86 8.16
N LEU A 309 9.91 -1.14 7.02
CA LEU A 309 9.79 -0.23 5.90
C LEU A 309 8.34 0.26 5.72
N GLY A 310 7.41 -0.63 5.46
CA GLY A 310 6.03 -0.28 5.13
C GLY A 310 5.23 0.21 6.32
N ALA A 311 5.27 -0.48 7.44
CA ALA A 311 4.58 -0.04 8.65
C ALA A 311 5.16 1.26 9.19
N GLU A 312 6.48 1.41 9.18
CA GLU A 312 7.15 2.67 9.55
C GLU A 312 6.60 3.84 8.74
N LYS A 313 6.52 3.70 7.42
CA LYS A 313 5.97 4.76 6.54
C LYS A 313 4.47 4.98 6.73
N PHE A 314 3.71 3.92 6.99
CA PHE A 314 2.30 4.04 7.35
C PHE A 314 2.13 4.93 8.57
N PHE A 315 2.88 4.69 9.62
CA PHE A 315 2.81 5.47 10.87
C PHE A 315 3.37 6.88 10.70
N ASN A 316 4.60 7.01 10.24
CA ASN A 316 5.32 8.28 10.19
C ASN A 316 4.91 9.19 9.04
N ILE A 317 4.34 8.65 7.96
CA ILE A 317 3.91 9.45 6.81
C ILE A 317 2.39 9.51 6.71
N LYS A 318 1.72 8.39 6.46
CA LYS A 318 0.27 8.37 6.22
C LYS A 318 -0.52 8.84 7.45
N CYS A 319 -0.27 8.24 8.61
CA CYS A 319 -0.97 8.60 9.84
C CYS A 319 -0.63 10.02 10.30
N ARG A 320 0.63 10.42 10.23
CA ARG A 320 1.07 11.78 10.57
C ARG A 320 0.34 12.84 9.74
N LYS A 321 0.32 12.66 8.40
CA LYS A 321 -0.25 13.65 7.47
C LYS A 321 -1.78 13.69 7.52
N SER A 322 -2.42 12.57 7.81
CA SER A 322 -3.88 12.44 7.73
C SER A 322 -4.59 12.54 9.09
N GLY A 323 -3.86 12.44 10.19
CA GLY A 323 -4.45 12.34 11.52
C GLY A 323 -5.04 10.96 11.85
N LEU A 324 -4.86 9.97 10.99
CA LEU A 324 -5.29 8.59 11.27
C LEU A 324 -4.53 8.01 12.45
N ARG A 325 -5.22 7.22 13.26
CA ARG A 325 -4.66 6.57 14.45
C ARG A 325 -5.01 5.08 14.42
N PRO A 326 -4.00 4.20 14.24
CA PRO A 326 -4.25 2.76 14.27
C PRO A 326 -4.61 2.28 15.67
N ASP A 327 -5.54 1.34 15.75
CA ASP A 327 -6.03 0.74 16.99
C ASP A 327 -5.33 -0.58 17.31
N ALA A 328 -4.88 -1.29 16.30
CA ALA A 328 -4.13 -2.53 16.43
C ALA A 328 -3.30 -2.81 15.17
N VAL A 329 -2.28 -3.62 15.33
CA VAL A 329 -1.45 -4.14 14.24
C VAL A 329 -1.46 -5.65 14.26
N VAL A 330 -1.69 -6.25 13.09
CA VAL A 330 -1.51 -7.68 12.86
C VAL A 330 -0.19 -7.88 12.11
N LEU A 331 0.75 -8.52 12.78
CA LEU A 331 2.07 -8.83 12.21
C LEU A 331 2.06 -10.25 11.65
N VAL A 332 2.13 -10.35 10.33
CA VAL A 332 2.11 -11.63 9.61
C VAL A 332 3.51 -12.22 9.55
N ALA A 333 3.61 -13.50 9.86
CA ALA A 333 4.80 -14.29 9.64
C ALA A 333 4.42 -15.66 9.07
N THR A 334 5.39 -16.34 8.50
CA THR A 334 5.27 -17.74 8.12
C THR A 334 6.42 -18.51 8.73
N THR A 335 6.17 -19.76 9.06
CA THR A 335 7.24 -20.68 9.52
C THR A 335 8.35 -20.78 8.46
N ARG A 336 7.97 -20.83 7.19
CA ARG A 336 8.91 -20.87 6.06
C ARG A 336 9.83 -19.64 6.01
N ALA A 337 9.27 -18.45 6.10
CA ALA A 337 10.04 -17.20 6.10
C ALA A 337 10.98 -17.12 7.30
N LEU A 338 10.52 -17.50 8.49
CA LEU A 338 11.35 -17.51 9.69
C LEU A 338 12.51 -18.51 9.58
N LYS A 339 12.27 -19.68 9.03
CA LYS A 339 13.35 -20.66 8.75
C LYS A 339 14.38 -20.13 7.75
N MET A 340 13.94 -19.40 6.72
CA MET A 340 14.87 -18.74 5.79
C MET A 340 15.69 -17.66 6.48
N HIS A 341 15.10 -16.85 7.33
CA HIS A 341 15.83 -15.87 8.15
C HIS A 341 16.85 -16.55 9.08
N GLY A 342 16.59 -17.77 9.49
CA GLY A 342 17.50 -18.61 10.27
C GLY A 342 18.58 -19.30 9.45
N GLY A 343 18.66 -19.06 8.14
CA GLY A 343 19.70 -19.56 7.26
C GLY A 343 19.33 -20.79 6.44
N LEU A 344 18.08 -21.27 6.49
CA LEU A 344 17.65 -22.43 5.72
C LEU A 344 17.44 -22.07 4.25
N SER A 345 17.85 -22.96 3.33
CA SER A 345 17.63 -22.75 1.90
C SER A 345 16.17 -22.96 1.51
N LYS A 346 15.74 -22.35 0.39
CA LYS A 346 14.38 -22.48 -0.12
C LYS A 346 13.94 -23.92 -0.36
N ASP A 347 14.89 -24.78 -0.76
CA ASP A 347 14.61 -26.18 -1.11
C ASP A 347 14.33 -27.07 0.12
N ASP A 348 14.74 -26.64 1.31
CA ASP A 348 14.63 -27.39 2.56
C ASP A 348 13.46 -26.97 3.45
N LEU A 349 12.60 -26.03 2.98
CA LEU A 349 11.55 -25.41 3.80
C LEU A 349 10.40 -26.35 4.18
N ASN A 350 10.20 -27.45 3.45
CA ASN A 350 9.09 -28.38 3.70
C ASN A 350 9.37 -29.38 4.82
N THR A 351 10.56 -29.37 5.39
CA THR A 351 10.98 -30.25 6.49
C THR A 351 11.06 -29.46 7.80
N GLU A 352 10.62 -30.05 8.91
CA GLU A 352 10.80 -29.46 10.22
C GLU A 352 12.27 -29.15 10.50
N ASN A 353 12.56 -27.92 10.91
CA ASN A 353 13.88 -27.51 11.35
C ASN A 353 13.75 -26.47 12.47
N LEU A 354 13.69 -26.97 13.70
CA LEU A 354 13.52 -26.13 14.89
C LEU A 354 14.72 -25.21 15.14
N ASN A 355 15.93 -25.65 14.78
CA ASN A 355 17.14 -24.86 14.98
C ASN A 355 17.15 -23.61 14.05
N ALA A 356 16.84 -23.79 12.76
CA ALA A 356 16.74 -22.68 11.83
C ALA A 356 15.60 -21.73 12.22
N LEU A 357 14.46 -22.29 12.63
CA LEU A 357 13.33 -21.51 13.10
C LEU A 357 13.70 -20.65 14.32
N ASP A 358 14.34 -21.24 15.30
CA ASP A 358 14.78 -20.54 16.53
C ASP A 358 15.71 -19.37 16.20
N LYS A 359 16.67 -19.57 15.30
CA LYS A 359 17.54 -18.48 14.83
C LYS A 359 16.77 -17.38 14.10
N GLY A 360 15.75 -17.73 13.33
CA GLY A 360 14.93 -16.78 12.58
C GLY A 360 13.97 -15.96 13.46
N LEU A 361 13.65 -16.43 14.66
CA LEU A 361 12.75 -15.75 15.59
C LEU A 361 13.25 -14.37 16.03
N CYS A 362 14.56 -14.11 15.99
CA CYS A 362 15.10 -12.78 16.26
C CYS A 362 14.54 -11.71 15.31
N ASN A 363 14.23 -12.08 14.07
CA ASN A 363 13.57 -11.16 13.12
C ASN A 363 12.16 -10.83 13.56
N LEU A 364 11.36 -11.83 13.95
CA LEU A 364 10.01 -11.63 14.48
C LEU A 364 10.02 -10.75 15.74
N GLU A 365 10.89 -11.04 16.68
CA GLU A 365 11.02 -10.29 17.93
C GLU A 365 11.38 -8.82 17.68
N ARG A 366 12.27 -8.56 16.73
CA ARG A 366 12.62 -7.19 16.33
C ARG A 366 11.41 -6.43 15.79
N HIS A 367 10.64 -7.03 14.91
CA HIS A 367 9.44 -6.39 14.35
C HIS A 367 8.38 -6.12 15.41
N ILE A 368 8.18 -7.04 16.36
CA ILE A 368 7.28 -6.84 17.50
C ILE A 368 7.73 -5.61 18.30
N ARG A 369 9.01 -5.54 18.64
CA ARG A 369 9.59 -4.42 19.38
C ARG A 369 9.43 -3.10 18.61
N ASN A 370 9.69 -3.10 17.31
CA ASN A 370 9.57 -1.91 16.46
C ASN A 370 8.15 -1.37 16.44
N ILE A 371 7.15 -2.25 16.31
CA ILE A 371 5.73 -1.84 16.31
C ILE A 371 5.35 -1.26 17.69
N LYS A 372 5.80 -1.87 18.77
CA LYS A 372 5.53 -1.38 20.12
C LYS A 372 6.10 0.03 20.38
N LEU A 373 7.17 0.42 19.70
CA LEU A 373 7.71 1.79 19.77
C LEU A 373 6.70 2.85 19.33
N PHE A 374 5.76 2.50 18.46
CA PHE A 374 4.69 3.39 18.01
C PHE A 374 3.47 3.41 18.93
N GLY A 375 3.52 2.69 20.05
CA GLY A 375 2.46 2.69 21.07
C GLY A 375 1.20 1.91 20.69
N VAL A 376 1.25 1.09 19.65
CA VAL A 376 0.12 0.32 19.13
C VAL A 376 0.20 -1.13 19.58
N ASN A 377 -0.93 -1.72 19.96
CA ASN A 377 -1.04 -3.13 20.28
C ASN A 377 -0.75 -3.99 19.03
N VAL A 378 0.03 -5.04 19.22
CA VAL A 378 0.40 -5.97 18.15
C VAL A 378 -0.05 -7.38 18.48
N VAL A 379 -0.56 -8.08 17.48
CA VAL A 379 -0.86 -9.51 17.50
C VAL A 379 -0.16 -10.16 16.30
N VAL A 380 0.32 -11.39 16.48
CA VAL A 380 1.02 -12.13 15.43
C VAL A 380 0.05 -13.13 14.78
N ALA A 381 0.05 -13.14 13.45
CA ALA A 381 -0.67 -14.10 12.64
C ALA A 381 0.32 -14.97 11.86
N ILE A 382 0.23 -16.28 12.03
CA ILE A 382 1.03 -17.24 11.28
C ILE A 382 0.17 -17.81 10.16
N ASN A 383 0.54 -17.51 8.91
CA ASN A 383 -0.11 -18.13 7.76
C ASN A 383 0.35 -19.58 7.65
N LYS A 384 -0.58 -20.50 7.87
CA LYS A 384 -0.29 -21.93 7.92
C LYS A 384 -0.01 -22.49 6.53
N PHE A 385 1.08 -23.22 6.43
CA PHE A 385 1.39 -24.10 5.29
C PHE A 385 1.16 -25.56 5.67
N HIS A 386 0.82 -26.38 4.68
CA HIS A 386 0.54 -27.82 4.92
C HIS A 386 1.75 -28.58 5.53
N SER A 387 2.97 -28.11 5.31
CA SER A 387 4.19 -28.70 5.85
C SER A 387 4.57 -28.19 7.25
N ASP A 388 3.84 -27.24 7.79
CA ASP A 388 4.12 -26.69 9.13
C ASP A 388 3.76 -27.72 10.20
N THR A 389 4.62 -27.84 11.21
CA THR A 389 4.40 -28.79 12.32
C THR A 389 3.93 -28.08 13.59
N SER A 390 3.29 -28.85 14.49
CA SER A 390 2.88 -28.34 15.80
C SER A 390 4.07 -27.93 16.67
N ASN A 391 5.21 -28.60 16.54
CA ASN A 391 6.43 -28.21 17.26
C ASN A 391 6.96 -26.84 16.81
N GLU A 392 6.91 -26.56 15.51
CA GLU A 392 7.29 -25.29 14.95
C GLU A 392 6.37 -24.17 15.47
N PHE A 393 5.07 -24.39 15.48
CA PHE A 393 4.11 -23.41 16.01
C PHE A 393 4.31 -23.14 17.51
N GLU A 394 4.53 -24.19 18.32
CA GLU A 394 4.79 -24.04 19.76
C GLU A 394 6.06 -23.22 20.03
N LEU A 395 7.11 -23.39 19.23
CA LEU A 395 8.32 -22.58 19.35
C LEU A 395 8.04 -21.09 19.09
N ILE A 396 7.27 -20.79 18.05
CA ILE A 396 6.85 -19.40 17.74
C ILE A 396 5.99 -18.85 18.88
N LYS A 397 5.04 -19.62 19.36
CA LYS A 397 4.14 -19.25 20.44
C LYS A 397 4.90 -18.90 21.74
N ASN A 398 5.90 -19.68 22.08
CA ASN A 398 6.74 -19.43 23.25
C ASN A 398 7.52 -18.10 23.09
N SER A 399 8.07 -17.82 21.92
CA SER A 399 8.75 -16.56 21.63
C SER A 399 7.78 -15.36 21.76
N CYS A 400 6.59 -15.47 21.20
CA CYS A 400 5.56 -14.42 21.29
C CYS A 400 5.14 -14.19 22.75
N SER A 401 4.95 -15.24 23.52
CA SER A 401 4.60 -15.15 24.95
C SER A 401 5.64 -14.42 25.77
N LYS A 402 6.93 -14.65 25.50
CA LYS A 402 8.03 -13.92 26.15
C LYS A 402 8.03 -12.44 25.82
N ASN A 403 7.47 -12.04 24.70
CA ASN A 403 7.34 -10.65 24.26
C ASN A 403 5.95 -10.07 24.57
N ASN A 404 5.13 -10.76 25.36
CA ASN A 404 3.77 -10.35 25.72
C ASN A 404 2.86 -10.10 24.51
N VAL A 405 2.92 -10.97 23.53
CA VAL A 405 2.14 -10.91 22.30
C VAL A 405 1.44 -12.25 22.07
N ASN A 406 0.17 -12.20 21.70
CA ASN A 406 -0.58 -13.38 21.29
C ASN A 406 -0.29 -13.73 19.83
N VAL A 407 -0.35 -15.02 19.52
CA VAL A 407 -0.14 -15.53 18.16
C VAL A 407 -1.29 -16.47 17.79
N PHE A 408 -1.73 -16.39 16.54
CA PHE A 408 -2.79 -17.21 15.98
C PHE A 408 -2.31 -17.86 14.69
N GLU A 409 -2.56 -19.16 14.56
CA GLU A 409 -2.35 -19.88 13.30
C GLU A 409 -3.59 -19.67 12.42
N CYS A 410 -3.39 -19.21 11.19
CA CYS A 410 -4.47 -18.85 10.28
C CYS A 410 -4.44 -19.71 9.03
N ASN A 411 -5.58 -20.24 8.63
CA ASN A 411 -5.74 -21.10 7.46
C ASN A 411 -6.72 -20.50 6.44
N HIS A 412 -6.67 -19.18 6.27
CA HIS A 412 -7.59 -18.43 5.41
C HIS A 412 -7.35 -18.66 3.92
N TRP A 413 -6.16 -19.10 3.51
CA TRP A 413 -5.93 -19.48 2.12
C TRP A 413 -6.84 -20.62 1.68
N ALA A 414 -7.03 -21.63 2.54
CA ALA A 414 -7.86 -22.79 2.28
C ALA A 414 -9.33 -22.61 2.71
N GLU A 415 -9.58 -21.84 3.76
CA GLU A 415 -10.87 -21.77 4.44
C GLU A 415 -11.53 -20.39 4.39
N GLY A 416 -10.90 -19.41 3.77
CA GLY A 416 -11.43 -18.04 3.74
C GLY A 416 -11.52 -17.42 5.13
N GLY A 417 -12.57 -16.65 5.38
CA GLY A 417 -12.79 -15.97 6.65
C GLY A 417 -12.88 -16.90 7.86
N GLU A 418 -13.38 -18.11 7.69
CA GLU A 418 -13.42 -19.12 8.77
C GLU A 418 -12.03 -19.41 9.33
N GLY A 419 -11.01 -19.40 8.48
CA GLY A 419 -9.61 -19.64 8.87
C GLY A 419 -8.98 -18.54 9.72
N THR A 420 -9.66 -17.41 9.93
CA THR A 420 -9.19 -16.27 10.75
C THR A 420 -10.11 -15.91 11.91
N VAL A 421 -11.11 -16.72 12.21
CA VAL A 421 -12.12 -16.40 13.23
C VAL A 421 -11.48 -16.17 14.61
N ASP A 422 -10.52 -16.99 15.01
CA ASP A 422 -9.85 -16.81 16.30
C ASP A 422 -9.04 -15.52 16.36
N LEU A 423 -8.31 -15.22 15.30
CA LEU A 423 -7.60 -13.94 15.15
C LEU A 423 -8.58 -12.76 15.19
N ALA A 424 -9.70 -12.86 14.46
CA ALA A 424 -10.71 -11.82 14.39
C ALA A 424 -11.32 -11.53 15.77
N ASN A 425 -11.68 -12.57 16.53
CA ASN A 425 -12.19 -12.40 17.89
C ASN A 425 -11.17 -11.71 18.82
N HIS A 426 -9.89 -12.05 18.69
CA HIS A 426 -8.85 -11.42 19.49
C HIS A 426 -8.62 -9.95 19.09
N VAL A 427 -8.67 -9.64 17.81
CA VAL A 427 -8.57 -8.25 17.32
C VAL A 427 -9.73 -7.40 17.89
N VAL A 428 -10.93 -7.93 17.91
CA VAL A 428 -12.09 -7.26 18.54
C VAL A 428 -11.84 -7.02 20.03
N GLU A 429 -11.35 -8.03 20.74
CA GLU A 429 -11.03 -7.93 22.17
C GLU A 429 -9.96 -6.84 22.42
N VAL A 430 -8.86 -6.86 21.69
CA VAL A 430 -7.76 -5.90 21.84
C VAL A 430 -8.22 -4.48 21.55
N THR A 431 -8.96 -4.27 20.45
CA THR A 431 -9.42 -2.93 20.07
C THR A 431 -10.53 -2.40 20.98
N SER A 432 -11.32 -3.27 21.62
CA SER A 432 -12.35 -2.87 22.57
C SER A 432 -11.79 -2.23 23.86
N LYS A 433 -10.56 -2.56 24.23
CA LYS A 433 -9.87 -1.96 25.39
C LYS A 433 -9.53 -0.49 25.20
N ASN A 434 -9.45 -0.04 23.95
CA ASN A 434 -9.16 1.33 23.55
C ASN A 434 -7.91 1.92 24.26
N ASP A 435 -6.90 1.09 24.43
CA ASP A 435 -5.66 1.41 25.16
C ASP A 435 -4.45 1.68 24.26
N SER A 436 -4.59 1.63 22.94
CA SER A 436 -3.54 2.06 22.01
C SER A 436 -3.23 3.54 22.21
N ARG A 437 -1.95 3.87 22.24
CA ARG A 437 -1.43 5.24 22.40
C ARG A 437 -0.46 5.52 21.26
N PHE A 438 -1.01 5.58 20.06
CA PHE A 438 -0.21 5.79 18.85
C PHE A 438 0.61 7.08 18.94
N VAL A 439 1.91 6.95 18.65
CA VAL A 439 2.87 8.06 18.55
C VAL A 439 3.74 7.86 17.32
N THR A 440 4.17 8.95 16.72
CA THR A 440 5.15 8.92 15.63
C THR A 440 6.58 8.84 16.21
N LEU A 441 7.52 8.36 15.40
CA LEU A 441 8.88 8.11 15.84
C LEU A 441 9.73 9.38 15.99
N TYR A 442 9.41 10.40 15.20
CA TYR A 442 10.14 11.67 15.18
C TYR A 442 9.16 12.85 15.06
N GLU A 443 9.62 14.03 15.46
CA GLU A 443 8.84 15.27 15.35
C GLU A 443 9.01 15.93 13.97
N ASP A 444 8.00 16.66 13.50
CA ASP A 444 8.03 17.37 12.22
C ASP A 444 9.18 18.37 12.11
N LYS A 445 9.54 19.03 13.21
CA LYS A 445 10.59 20.05 13.27
C LYS A 445 12.01 19.49 13.19
N MET A 446 12.18 18.20 13.38
CA MET A 446 13.49 17.55 13.34
C MET A 446 14.09 17.68 11.93
N SER A 447 15.42 17.85 11.83
CA SER A 447 16.11 17.90 10.54
C SER A 447 15.97 16.58 9.79
N LEU A 448 16.09 16.60 8.48
CA LEU A 448 16.03 15.37 7.66
C LEU A 448 17.09 14.35 8.09
N VAL A 449 18.31 14.83 8.36
CA VAL A 449 19.42 13.97 8.84
C VAL A 449 19.05 13.31 10.18
N ASP A 450 18.50 14.07 11.13
CA ASP A 450 18.12 13.54 12.44
C ASP A 450 16.93 12.57 12.34
N LYS A 451 15.99 12.80 11.44
CA LYS A 451 14.91 11.84 11.15
C LYS A 451 15.47 10.51 10.63
N VAL A 452 16.42 10.58 9.69
CA VAL A 452 17.09 9.37 9.18
C VAL A 452 17.86 8.66 10.28
N ARG A 453 18.62 9.39 11.10
CA ARG A 453 19.33 8.81 12.27
C ARG A 453 18.37 8.11 13.22
N LYS A 454 17.24 8.72 13.50
CA LYS A 454 16.23 8.15 14.41
C LYS A 454 15.68 6.83 13.88
N ILE A 455 15.33 6.77 12.60
CA ILE A 455 14.84 5.54 11.94
C ILE A 455 15.94 4.47 11.99
N CYS A 456 17.16 4.81 11.59
CA CYS A 456 18.26 3.84 11.54
C CYS A 456 18.60 3.30 12.95
N SER A 457 18.63 4.13 13.96
CA SER A 457 18.95 3.70 15.32
C SER A 457 17.81 2.95 16.00
N LYS A 458 16.57 3.42 15.88
CA LYS A 458 15.41 2.83 16.58
C LYS A 458 14.83 1.61 15.88
N ILE A 459 14.70 1.65 14.57
CA ILE A 459 14.10 0.57 13.78
C ILE A 459 15.15 -0.49 13.42
N TYR A 460 16.33 -0.08 12.97
CA TYR A 460 17.37 -0.98 12.48
C TYR A 460 18.49 -1.26 13.50
N SER A 461 18.47 -0.62 14.66
CA SER A 461 19.51 -0.71 15.70
C SER A 461 20.92 -0.41 15.16
N ALA A 462 21.02 0.50 14.19
CA ALA A 462 22.29 0.96 13.66
C ALA A 462 23.01 1.84 14.70
N GLU A 463 24.32 1.68 14.80
CA GLU A 463 25.16 2.50 15.69
C GLU A 463 25.38 3.89 15.10
N ASP A 464 25.57 3.96 13.77
CA ASP A 464 25.75 5.21 13.04
C ASP A 464 25.30 5.05 11.58
N ILE A 465 25.28 6.17 10.84
CA ILE A 465 24.92 6.24 9.42
C ILE A 465 26.02 6.89 8.62
N VAL A 466 26.20 6.43 7.38
CA VAL A 466 27.09 7.03 6.40
C VAL A 466 26.27 7.46 5.22
N PHE A 467 26.35 8.73 4.86
CA PHE A 467 25.72 9.26 3.67
C PHE A 467 26.68 9.20 2.47
N ASP A 468 26.17 8.79 1.32
CA ASP A 468 26.89 8.97 0.07
C ASP A 468 27.02 10.48 -0.22
N LEU A 469 28.17 10.92 -0.71
CA LEU A 469 28.46 12.32 -1.05
C LEU A 469 27.42 12.97 -1.99
N LYS A 470 26.73 12.16 -2.81
CA LYS A 470 25.64 12.62 -3.66
C LYS A 470 24.35 12.93 -2.90
N VAL A 471 24.19 12.31 -1.74
CA VAL A 471 23.01 12.48 -0.88
C VAL A 471 23.18 13.67 0.05
N GLU A 472 24.41 13.97 0.43
CA GLU A 472 24.73 15.14 1.29
C GLU A 472 24.51 16.48 0.58
N LYS A 473 24.65 16.51 -0.76
CA LYS A 473 24.45 17.69 -1.61
C LYS A 473 22.99 17.91 -1.97
#